data_96b973995af6095a9c7e75dcd5556fdc
#
_entry.id   96b973995af6095a9c7e75dcd5556fdc
#
_cell.length_a   1.000
_cell.length_b   1.000
_cell.length_c   1.000
_cell.angle_alpha   90.00
_cell.angle_beta   90.00
_cell.angle_gamma   90.00
#
_symmetry.space_group_name_H-M   'P 1'
#
loop_
_entity.id
_entity.type
_entity.pdbx_description
1 polymer ?
#
loop_
_entity_poly.entity_id
_entity_poly.type
_entity_poly.pdbx_seq_one_letter_code
_entity_poly.pdbx_strand_id
1 'polypeptide(L)'
;VYKRQLLVVVGAFVAYSLAASAIYCFNDIWDVEADRQHPKKCKRPIASGKISKGMGYGISAILVTMSLLLLVTYTGREKWYLFGIICFYLLLNIAYCVKLKQITIIDVFIIAFGFVLRIFVGGVAVGIHLSHWIILMTFLLALFLAFAKRRDDVVIYQETGVSARKNVNRYNLEFMNQTIGIIASITMVCYIMYTVSEEVVERM
;
A
#
# COMPACT_ATOMS: atom_id res chain seq x y z
N VAL A 1 0.70 12.67 -28.88
CA VAL A 1 0.95 11.38 -28.18
C VAL A 1 1.12 11.62 -26.68
N TYR A 2 2.09 12.41 -26.23
CA TYR A 2 2.41 12.61 -24.79
C TYR A 2 1.26 13.19 -23.94
N LYS A 3 0.49 14.16 -24.45
CA LYS A 3 -0.66 14.75 -23.72
C LYS A 3 -1.74 13.71 -23.40
N ARG A 4 -2.04 12.83 -24.36
CA ARG A 4 -3.02 11.76 -24.16
C ARG A 4 -2.54 10.73 -23.15
N GLN A 5 -1.27 10.32 -23.24
CA GLN A 5 -0.67 9.38 -22.27
C GLN A 5 -0.68 9.96 -20.86
N LEU A 6 -0.34 11.25 -20.70
CA LEU A 6 -0.39 11.93 -19.40
C LEU A 6 -1.79 11.90 -18.78
N LEU A 7 -2.83 12.21 -19.57
CA LEU A 7 -4.22 12.16 -19.08
C LEU A 7 -4.63 10.75 -18.64
N VAL A 8 -4.20 9.73 -19.41
CA VAL A 8 -4.46 8.32 -19.07
C VAL A 8 -3.78 7.94 -17.75
N VAL A 9 -2.52 8.31 -17.54
CA VAL A 9 -1.79 8.05 -16.29
C VAL A 9 -2.44 8.78 -15.11
N VAL A 10 -2.79 10.05 -15.28
CA VAL A 10 -3.46 10.85 -14.23
C VAL A 10 -4.80 10.21 -13.86
N GLY A 11 -5.58 9.77 -14.85
CA GLY A 11 -6.84 9.06 -14.60
C GLY A 11 -6.65 7.77 -13.80
N ALA A 12 -5.65 6.95 -14.16
CA ALA A 12 -5.31 5.72 -13.44
C ALA A 12 -4.83 6.01 -12.01
N PHE A 13 -4.01 7.05 -11.84
CA PHE A 13 -3.55 7.50 -10.53
C PHE A 13 -4.72 7.95 -9.66
N VAL A 14 -5.66 8.73 -10.19
CA VAL A 14 -6.85 9.18 -9.46
C VAL A 14 -7.73 7.99 -9.11
N ALA A 15 -7.98 7.06 -10.03
CA ALA A 15 -8.77 5.86 -9.78
C ALA A 15 -8.16 5.02 -8.64
N TYR A 16 -6.86 4.76 -8.69
CA TYR A 16 -6.19 4.02 -7.62
C TYR A 16 -6.19 4.78 -6.29
N SER A 17 -6.02 6.10 -6.31
CA SER A 17 -6.04 6.93 -5.10
C SER A 17 -7.42 6.93 -4.44
N LEU A 18 -8.50 6.94 -5.21
CA LEU A 18 -9.87 6.79 -4.71
C LEU A 18 -10.08 5.42 -4.06
N ALA A 19 -9.62 4.34 -4.71
CA ALA A 19 -9.66 2.99 -4.14
C ALA A 19 -8.88 2.91 -2.82
N ALA A 20 -7.68 3.49 -2.77
CA ALA A 20 -6.87 3.53 -1.55
C ALA A 20 -7.55 4.33 -0.43
N SER A 21 -8.15 5.49 -0.76
CA SER A 21 -8.89 6.31 0.19
C SER A 21 -10.11 5.57 0.75
N ALA A 22 -10.81 4.80 -0.08
CA ALA A 22 -11.91 3.94 0.35
C ALA A 22 -11.45 2.90 1.39
N ILE A 23 -10.29 2.28 1.17
CA ILE A 23 -9.69 1.32 2.10
C ILE A 23 -9.31 2.01 3.42
N TYR A 24 -8.77 3.24 3.39
CA TYR A 24 -8.49 3.98 4.63
C TYR A 24 -9.77 4.26 5.42
N CYS A 25 -10.85 4.67 4.77
CA CYS A 25 -12.15 4.83 5.42
C CYS A 25 -12.63 3.51 6.04
N PHE A 26 -12.54 2.42 5.29
CA PHE A 26 -12.91 1.09 5.78
C PHE A 26 -12.07 0.67 6.98
N ASN A 27 -10.75 0.89 6.94
CA ASN A 27 -9.86 0.57 8.05
C ASN A 27 -10.19 1.40 9.30
N ASP A 28 -10.49 2.69 9.16
CA ASP A 28 -10.87 3.55 10.29
C ASP A 28 -12.21 3.13 10.93
N ILE A 29 -13.14 2.59 10.13
CA ILE A 29 -14.39 2.02 10.66
C ILE A 29 -14.11 0.73 11.42
N TRP A 30 -13.25 -0.14 10.85
CA TRP A 30 -12.94 -1.44 11.44
C TRP A 30 -12.17 -1.32 12.76
N ASP A 31 -11.26 -0.35 12.83
CA ASP A 31 -10.39 -0.12 13.99
C ASP A 31 -10.93 0.89 15.00
N VAL A 32 -12.15 1.38 14.85
CA VAL A 32 -12.69 2.51 15.64
C VAL A 32 -12.55 2.33 17.15
N GLU A 33 -12.80 1.13 17.69
CA GLU A 33 -12.72 0.87 19.13
C GLU A 33 -11.25 0.92 19.62
N ALA A 34 -10.32 0.40 18.84
CA ALA A 34 -8.88 0.47 19.13
C ALA A 34 -8.35 1.89 18.96
N ASP A 35 -8.80 2.61 17.94
CA ASP A 35 -8.40 3.98 17.67
C ASP A 35 -8.87 4.96 18.75
N ARG A 36 -10.02 4.74 19.37
CA ARG A 36 -10.51 5.53 20.51
C ARG A 36 -9.59 5.46 21.73
N GLN A 37 -8.95 4.32 21.95
CA GLN A 37 -8.05 4.10 23.07
C GLN A 37 -6.62 4.61 22.78
N HIS A 38 -6.31 4.95 21.53
CA HIS A 38 -4.97 5.33 21.12
C HIS A 38 -4.73 6.85 21.29
N PRO A 39 -3.61 7.31 21.90
CA PRO A 39 -3.36 8.72 22.22
C PRO A 39 -3.45 9.69 21.04
N LYS A 40 -3.03 9.24 19.85
CA LYS A 40 -3.03 10.07 18.63
C LYS A 40 -4.20 9.76 17.69
N LYS A 41 -4.61 8.49 17.59
CA LYS A 41 -5.62 8.04 16.62
C LYS A 41 -7.06 8.34 17.07
N CYS A 42 -7.29 8.62 18.36
CA CYS A 42 -8.60 9.06 18.88
C CYS A 42 -9.11 10.34 18.20
N LYS A 43 -8.21 11.12 17.58
CA LYS A 43 -8.55 12.33 16.82
C LYS A 43 -9.06 12.07 15.40
N ARG A 44 -9.00 10.82 14.90
CA ARG A 44 -9.54 10.46 13.59
C ARG A 44 -11.03 10.74 13.51
N PRO A 45 -11.58 11.15 12.35
CA PRO A 45 -12.97 11.60 12.24
C PRO A 45 -14.00 10.59 12.73
N ILE A 46 -13.80 9.30 12.47
CA ILE A 46 -14.72 8.24 12.90
C ILE A 46 -14.49 7.89 14.38
N ALA A 47 -13.26 7.80 14.84
CA ALA A 47 -12.92 7.50 16.23
C ALA A 47 -13.40 8.61 17.17
N SER A 48 -13.26 9.89 16.78
CA SER A 48 -13.71 11.06 17.53
C SER A 48 -15.24 11.25 17.52
N GLY A 49 -15.97 10.47 16.72
CA GLY A 49 -17.43 10.60 16.61
C GLY A 49 -17.92 11.72 15.68
N LYS A 50 -17.03 12.47 15.00
CA LYS A 50 -17.42 13.49 14.03
C LYS A 50 -18.15 12.92 12.82
N ILE A 51 -17.81 11.68 12.45
CA ILE A 51 -18.43 10.93 11.35
C ILE A 51 -18.93 9.62 11.93
N SER A 52 -20.20 9.28 11.68
CA SER A 52 -20.77 7.99 12.08
C SER A 52 -20.20 6.83 11.26
N LYS A 53 -20.20 5.60 11.81
CA LYS A 53 -19.79 4.39 11.07
C LYS A 53 -20.59 4.23 9.77
N GLY A 54 -21.90 4.49 9.80
CA GLY A 54 -22.77 4.40 8.61
C GLY A 54 -22.37 5.39 7.52
N MET A 55 -22.09 6.65 7.89
CA MET A 55 -21.58 7.65 6.94
C MET A 55 -20.20 7.24 6.39
N GLY A 56 -19.32 6.67 7.21
CA GLY A 56 -18.03 6.15 6.78
C GLY A 56 -18.16 5.04 5.72
N TYR A 57 -19.08 4.07 5.90
CA TYR A 57 -19.37 3.07 4.89
C TYR A 57 -19.92 3.69 3.59
N GLY A 58 -20.81 4.69 3.70
CA GLY A 58 -21.31 5.43 2.54
C GLY A 58 -20.20 6.12 1.75
N ILE A 59 -19.30 6.82 2.44
CA ILE A 59 -18.12 7.48 1.82
C ILE A 59 -17.23 6.43 1.13
N SER A 60 -16.93 5.32 1.81
CA SER A 60 -16.12 4.25 1.24
C SER A 60 -16.76 3.67 -0.03
N ALA A 61 -18.06 3.40 -0.02
CA ALA A 61 -18.78 2.90 -1.18
C ALA A 61 -18.77 3.89 -2.36
N ILE A 62 -18.99 5.18 -2.10
CA ILE A 62 -18.90 6.23 -3.13
C ILE A 62 -17.50 6.27 -3.75
N LEU A 63 -16.44 6.25 -2.93
CA LEU A 63 -15.07 6.29 -3.42
C LEU A 63 -14.73 5.06 -4.28
N VAL A 64 -15.16 3.85 -3.89
CA VAL A 64 -15.00 2.64 -4.71
C VAL A 64 -15.74 2.78 -6.03
N THR A 65 -17.00 3.21 -5.99
CA THR A 65 -17.81 3.39 -7.20
C THR A 65 -17.18 4.41 -8.15
N MET A 66 -16.74 5.56 -7.64
CA MET A 66 -16.03 6.57 -8.45
C MET A 66 -14.74 6.02 -9.04
N SER A 67 -13.95 5.27 -8.27
CA SER A 67 -12.74 4.61 -8.75
C SER A 67 -13.04 3.68 -9.94
N LEU A 68 -14.05 2.81 -9.80
CA LEU A 68 -14.44 1.87 -10.86
C LEU A 68 -15.07 2.56 -12.07
N LEU A 69 -15.87 3.61 -11.88
CA LEU A 69 -16.44 4.40 -12.97
C LEU A 69 -15.36 5.09 -13.81
N LEU A 70 -14.30 5.61 -13.19
CA LEU A 70 -13.17 6.18 -13.94
C LEU A 70 -12.53 5.16 -14.88
N LEU A 71 -12.50 3.87 -14.51
CA LEU A 71 -11.96 2.83 -15.38
C LEU A 71 -12.82 2.58 -16.63
N VAL A 72 -14.09 2.94 -16.58
CA VAL A 72 -14.97 2.81 -17.76
C VAL A 72 -14.53 3.74 -18.92
N THR A 73 -13.82 4.82 -18.60
CA THR A 73 -13.27 5.75 -19.60
C THR A 73 -12.12 5.15 -20.41
N TYR A 74 -11.52 4.06 -19.93
CA TYR A 74 -10.46 3.34 -20.64
C TYR A 74 -11.05 2.44 -21.73
N THR A 75 -10.30 2.26 -22.80
CA THR A 75 -10.68 1.43 -23.96
C THR A 75 -9.69 0.27 -24.12
N GLY A 76 -10.09 -0.78 -24.83
CA GLY A 76 -9.22 -1.91 -25.11
C GLY A 76 -9.09 -2.92 -23.97
N ARG A 77 -8.03 -3.74 -24.04
CA ARG A 77 -7.73 -4.79 -23.03
C ARG A 77 -7.22 -4.20 -21.71
N GLU A 78 -6.57 -3.06 -21.76
CA GLU A 78 -5.99 -2.37 -20.60
C GLU A 78 -7.04 -2.08 -19.53
N LYS A 79 -8.26 -1.75 -19.94
CA LYS A 79 -9.40 -1.55 -19.04
C LYS A 79 -9.64 -2.75 -18.11
N TRP A 80 -9.65 -3.95 -18.67
CA TRP A 80 -9.91 -5.17 -17.89
C TRP A 80 -8.77 -5.51 -16.95
N TYR A 81 -7.51 -5.28 -17.37
CA TYR A 81 -6.35 -5.44 -16.50
C TYR A 81 -6.37 -4.43 -15.34
N LEU A 82 -6.64 -3.15 -15.61
CA LEU A 82 -6.77 -2.12 -14.57
C LEU A 82 -7.89 -2.47 -13.59
N PHE A 83 -9.03 -2.88 -14.10
CA PHE A 83 -10.17 -3.33 -13.28
C PHE A 83 -9.77 -4.49 -12.38
N GLY A 84 -9.13 -5.53 -12.94
CA GLY A 84 -8.64 -6.69 -12.19
C GLY A 84 -7.65 -6.30 -11.09
N ILE A 85 -6.68 -5.41 -11.38
CA ILE A 85 -5.69 -4.97 -10.41
C ILE A 85 -6.34 -4.18 -9.27
N ILE A 86 -7.28 -3.26 -9.57
CA ILE A 86 -7.95 -2.47 -8.54
C ILE A 86 -8.88 -3.35 -7.70
N CYS A 87 -9.63 -4.27 -8.31
CA CYS A 87 -10.45 -5.23 -7.55
C CYS A 87 -9.58 -6.11 -6.65
N PHE A 88 -8.46 -6.62 -7.16
CA PHE A 88 -7.52 -7.41 -6.37
C PHE A 88 -6.93 -6.59 -5.21
N TYR A 89 -6.56 -5.33 -5.46
CA TYR A 89 -6.09 -4.42 -4.43
C TYR A 89 -7.14 -4.21 -3.33
N LEU A 90 -8.40 -3.98 -3.69
CA LEU A 90 -9.49 -3.80 -2.73
C LEU A 90 -9.70 -5.06 -1.89
N LEU A 91 -9.78 -6.23 -2.52
CA LEU A 91 -9.95 -7.52 -1.84
C LEU A 91 -8.80 -7.81 -0.87
N LEU A 92 -7.55 -7.63 -1.34
CA LEU A 92 -6.36 -7.84 -0.53
C LEU A 92 -6.36 -6.93 0.72
N ASN A 93 -6.71 -5.65 0.54
CA ASN A 93 -6.71 -4.70 1.65
C ASN A 93 -7.91 -4.87 2.59
N ILE A 94 -9.06 -5.31 2.11
CA ILE A 94 -10.18 -5.71 2.98
C ILE A 94 -9.74 -6.91 3.84
N ALA A 95 -9.16 -7.95 3.24
CA ALA A 95 -8.64 -9.11 3.98
C ALA A 95 -7.55 -8.70 4.99
N TYR A 96 -6.69 -7.73 4.61
CA TYR A 96 -5.72 -7.12 5.50
C TYR A 96 -6.37 -6.47 6.71
N CYS A 97 -7.37 -5.62 6.50
CA CYS A 97 -8.06 -4.91 7.59
C CYS A 97 -8.76 -5.88 8.55
N VAL A 98 -9.37 -6.96 8.03
CA VAL A 98 -10.15 -7.90 8.82
C VAL A 98 -9.25 -8.81 9.66
N LYS A 99 -8.22 -9.43 9.06
CA LYS A 99 -7.45 -10.48 9.74
C LYS A 99 -5.94 -10.42 9.49
N LEU A 100 -5.48 -10.18 8.25
CA LEU A 100 -4.09 -10.40 7.88
C LEU A 100 -3.11 -9.44 8.57
N LYS A 101 -3.56 -8.24 8.95
CA LYS A 101 -2.77 -7.28 9.73
C LYS A 101 -2.37 -7.77 11.14
N GLN A 102 -2.98 -8.87 11.61
CA GLN A 102 -2.66 -9.48 12.91
C GLN A 102 -1.59 -10.58 12.79
N ILE A 103 -1.25 -10.98 11.57
CA ILE A 103 -0.26 -12.02 11.30
C ILE A 103 1.09 -11.35 11.06
N THR A 104 2.05 -11.68 11.92
CA THR A 104 3.43 -11.17 11.86
C THR A 104 4.04 -11.50 10.50
N ILE A 105 4.80 -10.56 9.94
CA ILE A 105 5.44 -10.63 8.62
C ILE A 105 4.43 -10.44 7.48
N ILE A 106 3.29 -11.11 7.46
CA ILE A 106 2.27 -10.97 6.40
C ILE A 106 1.78 -9.51 6.32
N ASP A 107 1.66 -8.83 7.46
CA ASP A 107 1.22 -7.43 7.50
C ASP A 107 2.17 -6.48 6.73
N VAL A 108 3.48 -6.68 6.83
CA VAL A 108 4.46 -5.85 6.09
C VAL A 108 4.54 -6.23 4.62
N PHE A 109 4.41 -7.52 4.29
CA PHE A 109 4.39 -8.01 2.91
C PHE A 109 3.20 -7.47 2.12
N ILE A 110 2.00 -7.46 2.70
CA ILE A 110 0.80 -6.92 2.03
C ILE A 110 0.96 -5.41 1.77
N ILE A 111 1.55 -4.67 2.71
CA ILE A 111 1.83 -3.24 2.50
C ILE A 111 2.78 -3.07 1.31
N ALA A 112 3.88 -3.81 1.27
CA ALA A 112 4.86 -3.74 0.19
C ALA A 112 4.22 -4.12 -1.17
N PHE A 113 3.39 -5.17 -1.18
CA PHE A 113 2.67 -5.59 -2.38
C PHE A 113 1.69 -4.52 -2.89
N GLY A 114 1.04 -3.78 -1.99
CA GLY A 114 0.19 -2.65 -2.36
C GLY A 114 0.95 -1.55 -3.12
N PHE A 115 2.22 -1.30 -2.79
CA PHE A 115 3.08 -0.38 -3.56
C PHE A 115 3.42 -0.92 -4.96
N VAL A 116 3.67 -2.21 -5.08
CA VAL A 116 3.91 -2.85 -6.37
C VAL A 116 2.67 -2.77 -7.26
N LEU A 117 1.48 -3.05 -6.73
CA LEU A 117 0.22 -2.93 -7.49
C LEU A 117 0.02 -1.51 -8.03
N ARG A 118 0.43 -0.48 -7.29
CA ARG A 118 0.36 0.91 -7.75
C ARG A 118 1.21 1.16 -9.00
N ILE A 119 2.40 0.57 -9.07
CA ILE A 119 3.27 0.66 -10.25
C ILE A 119 2.67 -0.11 -11.42
N PHE A 120 2.09 -1.29 -11.17
CA PHE A 120 1.39 -2.05 -12.21
C PHE A 120 0.23 -1.29 -12.83
N VAL A 121 -0.56 -0.59 -12.02
CA VAL A 121 -1.65 0.29 -12.53
C VAL A 121 -1.09 1.34 -13.49
N GLY A 122 0.03 1.99 -13.13
CA GLY A 122 0.67 2.97 -14.00
C GLY A 122 1.18 2.38 -15.31
N GLY A 123 1.89 1.24 -15.24
CA GLY A 123 2.43 0.56 -16.43
C GLY A 123 1.35 0.09 -17.39
N VAL A 124 0.32 -0.58 -16.86
CA VAL A 124 -0.81 -1.08 -17.65
C VAL A 124 -1.59 0.07 -18.30
N ALA A 125 -1.80 1.18 -17.57
CA ALA A 125 -2.55 2.32 -18.11
C ALA A 125 -1.93 2.92 -19.38
N VAL A 126 -0.61 2.83 -19.53
CA VAL A 126 0.13 3.40 -20.68
C VAL A 126 0.57 2.31 -21.67
N GLY A 127 0.36 1.03 -21.31
CA GLY A 127 0.80 -0.10 -22.14
C GLY A 127 2.33 -0.26 -22.15
N ILE A 128 3.02 0.14 -21.07
CA ILE A 128 4.47 0.04 -20.95
C ILE A 128 4.83 -1.24 -20.18
N HIS A 129 5.78 -2.01 -20.73
CA HIS A 129 6.40 -3.09 -19.98
C HIS A 129 7.22 -2.55 -18.81
N LEU A 130 6.87 -2.99 -17.61
CA LEU A 130 7.63 -2.65 -16.41
C LEU A 130 8.89 -3.52 -16.34
N SER A 131 10.04 -2.89 -16.13
CA SER A 131 11.28 -3.61 -15.86
C SER A 131 11.15 -4.41 -14.56
N HIS A 132 11.70 -5.62 -14.55
CA HIS A 132 11.76 -6.44 -13.34
C HIS A 132 12.46 -5.72 -12.18
N TRP A 133 13.43 -4.89 -12.50
CA TRP A 133 14.19 -4.10 -11.52
C TRP A 133 13.33 -3.08 -10.79
N ILE A 134 12.47 -2.33 -11.49
CA ILE A 134 11.61 -1.34 -10.84
C ILE A 134 10.58 -2.01 -9.90
N ILE A 135 10.09 -3.18 -10.29
CA ILE A 135 9.16 -3.97 -9.47
C ILE A 135 9.87 -4.45 -8.21
N LEU A 136 11.06 -5.06 -8.37
CA LEU A 136 11.83 -5.61 -7.26
C LEU A 136 12.28 -4.51 -6.29
N MET A 137 12.85 -3.43 -6.80
CA MET A 137 13.32 -2.30 -5.97
C MET A 137 12.18 -1.63 -5.22
N THR A 138 11.02 -1.46 -5.87
CA THR A 138 9.83 -0.89 -5.21
C THR A 138 9.35 -1.80 -4.08
N PHE A 139 9.30 -3.10 -4.32
CA PHE A 139 8.91 -4.07 -3.31
C PHE A 139 9.87 -4.05 -2.12
N LEU A 140 11.18 -4.12 -2.37
CA LEU A 140 12.23 -4.11 -1.33
C LEU A 140 12.22 -2.81 -0.52
N LEU A 141 12.10 -1.65 -1.19
CA LEU A 141 12.05 -0.36 -0.52
C LEU A 141 10.79 -0.23 0.35
N ALA A 142 9.64 -0.64 -0.18
CA ALA A 142 8.39 -0.61 0.57
C ALA A 142 8.44 -1.58 1.77
N LEU A 143 9.05 -2.74 1.59
CA LEU A 143 9.24 -3.73 2.65
C LEU A 143 10.19 -3.20 3.74
N PHE A 144 11.30 -2.56 3.34
CA PHE A 144 12.22 -1.87 4.25
C PHE A 144 11.49 -0.84 5.11
N LEU A 145 10.73 0.06 4.49
CA LEU A 145 9.98 1.10 5.22
C LEU A 145 8.90 0.51 6.14
N ALA A 146 8.24 -0.56 5.69
CA ALA A 146 7.25 -1.25 6.51
C ALA A 146 7.88 -1.90 7.74
N PHE A 147 9.02 -2.59 7.60
CA PHE A 147 9.75 -3.16 8.75
C PHE A 147 10.31 -2.08 9.66
N ALA A 148 10.88 -1.00 9.13
CA ALA A 148 11.37 0.12 9.93
C ALA A 148 10.25 0.70 10.81
N LYS A 149 9.08 0.92 10.23
CA LYS A 149 7.91 1.40 10.98
C LYS A 149 7.45 0.41 12.07
N ARG A 150 7.51 -0.90 11.80
CA ARG A 150 7.17 -1.93 12.81
C ARG A 150 8.19 -1.96 13.91
N ARG A 151 9.47 -1.80 13.58
CA ARG A 151 10.54 -1.69 14.57
C ARG A 151 10.28 -0.54 15.55
N ASP A 152 9.93 0.64 15.04
CA ASP A 152 9.61 1.78 15.89
C ASP A 152 8.39 1.51 16.78
N ASP A 153 7.34 0.86 16.27
CA ASP A 153 6.18 0.44 17.06
C ASP A 153 6.60 -0.49 18.23
N VAL A 154 7.56 -1.40 17.99
CA VAL A 154 8.10 -2.34 19.02
C VAL A 154 8.93 -1.60 20.07
N VAL A 155 9.80 -0.67 19.64
CA VAL A 155 10.63 0.14 20.57
C VAL A 155 9.73 0.96 21.49
N ILE A 156 8.74 1.67 20.93
CA ILE A 156 7.77 2.46 21.71
C ILE A 156 7.03 1.57 22.72
N TYR A 157 6.65 0.37 22.30
CA TYR A 157 5.99 -0.59 23.22
C TYR A 157 6.89 -1.02 24.36
N GLN A 158 8.17 -1.30 24.09
CA GLN A 158 9.13 -1.68 25.14
C GLN A 158 9.40 -0.55 26.15
N GLU A 159 9.42 0.71 25.67
CA GLU A 159 9.67 1.89 26.51
C GLU A 159 8.44 2.35 27.30
N THR A 160 7.26 2.29 26.71
CA THR A 160 6.05 2.90 27.27
C THR A 160 5.00 1.90 27.77
N GLY A 161 5.12 0.63 27.41
CA GLY A 161 4.11 -0.41 27.68
C GLY A 161 2.82 -0.23 26.85
N VAL A 162 2.74 0.83 26.02
CA VAL A 162 1.55 1.14 25.21
C VAL A 162 1.65 0.45 23.86
N SER A 163 0.81 -0.55 23.62
CA SER A 163 0.77 -1.28 22.36
C SER A 163 0.03 -0.48 21.29
N ALA A 164 0.75 -0.10 20.21
CA ALA A 164 0.15 0.53 19.05
C ALA A 164 -0.71 -0.44 18.21
N ARG A 165 -0.49 -1.76 18.33
CA ARG A 165 -1.15 -2.83 17.58
C ARG A 165 -1.13 -4.16 18.36
N LYS A 166 -2.11 -5.03 18.08
CA LYS A 166 -2.23 -6.35 18.74
C LYS A 166 -1.08 -7.31 18.47
N ASN A 167 -0.33 -7.15 17.37
CA ASN A 167 0.78 -8.04 16.99
C ASN A 167 2.17 -7.51 17.34
N VAL A 168 2.29 -6.36 18.00
CA VAL A 168 3.60 -5.77 18.38
C VAL A 168 4.41 -6.74 19.23
N ASN A 169 3.78 -7.45 20.17
CA ASN A 169 4.43 -8.41 21.08
C ASN A 169 4.99 -9.65 20.38
N ARG A 170 4.66 -9.88 19.10
CA ARG A 170 5.11 -11.05 18.34
C ARG A 170 6.35 -10.75 17.50
N TYR A 171 6.78 -9.51 17.46
CA TYR A 171 7.99 -9.12 16.76
C TYR A 171 9.18 -9.11 17.74
N ASN A 172 10.26 -9.79 17.35
CA ASN A 172 11.54 -9.72 18.04
C ASN A 172 12.35 -8.56 17.44
N LEU A 173 12.84 -7.66 18.29
CA LEU A 173 13.62 -6.48 17.88
C LEU A 173 14.91 -6.85 17.15
N GLU A 174 15.61 -7.88 17.63
CA GLU A 174 16.84 -8.36 17.00
C GLU A 174 16.58 -8.90 15.59
N PHE A 175 15.56 -9.75 15.44
CA PHE A 175 15.11 -10.22 14.12
C PHE A 175 14.79 -9.06 13.17
N MET A 176 14.12 -8.02 13.66
CA MET A 176 13.77 -6.86 12.83
C MET A 176 15.00 -6.07 12.41
N ASN A 177 15.96 -5.83 13.33
CA ASN A 177 17.20 -5.14 12.99
C ASN A 177 18.01 -5.89 11.94
N GLN A 178 18.12 -7.21 12.06
CA GLN A 178 18.81 -8.06 11.08
C GLN A 178 18.07 -8.03 9.73
N THR A 179 16.75 -8.19 9.74
CA THR A 179 15.93 -8.21 8.52
C THR A 179 16.02 -6.87 7.78
N ILE A 180 15.96 -5.74 8.48
CA ILE A 180 16.10 -4.40 7.88
C ILE A 180 17.48 -4.26 7.23
N GLY A 181 18.55 -4.71 7.90
CA GLY A 181 19.91 -4.68 7.35
C GLY A 181 20.06 -5.55 6.10
N ILE A 182 19.49 -6.77 6.12
CA ILE A 182 19.51 -7.66 4.95
C ILE A 182 18.74 -7.03 3.76
N ILE A 183 17.54 -6.51 3.99
CA ILE A 183 16.73 -5.88 2.93
C ILE A 183 17.46 -4.66 2.36
N ALA A 184 18.09 -3.83 3.20
CA ALA A 184 18.86 -2.68 2.75
C ALA A 184 20.04 -3.11 1.86
N SER A 185 20.79 -4.14 2.27
CA SER A 185 21.92 -4.68 1.50
C SER A 185 21.47 -5.25 0.15
N ILE A 186 20.38 -6.04 0.14
CA ILE A 186 19.82 -6.59 -1.11
C ILE A 186 19.35 -5.45 -2.02
N THR A 187 18.70 -4.43 -1.48
CA THR A 187 18.23 -3.27 -2.26
C THR A 187 19.40 -2.55 -2.92
N MET A 188 20.52 -2.38 -2.21
CA MET A 188 21.73 -1.78 -2.75
C MET A 188 22.34 -2.62 -3.86
N VAL A 189 22.44 -3.93 -3.70
CA VAL A 189 22.93 -4.86 -4.74
C VAL A 189 22.00 -4.81 -5.97
N CYS A 190 20.69 -4.86 -5.79
CA CYS A 190 19.72 -4.74 -6.89
C CYS A 190 19.87 -3.40 -7.63
N TYR A 191 20.14 -2.31 -6.92
CA TYR A 191 20.37 -1.02 -7.55
C TYR A 191 21.63 -1.03 -8.41
N ILE A 192 22.73 -1.58 -7.90
CA ILE A 192 23.98 -1.72 -8.67
C ILE A 192 23.74 -2.58 -9.92
N MET A 193 23.09 -3.73 -9.77
CA MET A 193 22.77 -4.61 -10.89
C MET A 193 21.88 -3.94 -11.93
N TYR A 194 20.94 -3.11 -11.49
CA TYR A 194 20.14 -2.30 -12.38
C TYR A 194 20.97 -1.34 -13.20
N THR A 195 21.93 -0.63 -12.59
CA THR A 195 22.76 0.37 -13.30
C THR A 195 23.68 -0.24 -14.34
N VAL A 196 24.06 -1.51 -14.20
CA VAL A 196 24.90 -2.25 -15.17
C VAL A 196 24.07 -3.17 -16.08
N SER A 197 22.73 -3.16 -15.98
CA SER A 197 21.87 -3.98 -16.83
C SER A 197 21.87 -3.47 -18.28
N GLU A 198 21.77 -4.38 -19.25
CA GLU A 198 21.72 -4.06 -20.68
C GLU A 198 20.59 -3.06 -20.99
N GLU A 199 19.43 -3.19 -20.34
CA GLU A 199 18.29 -2.25 -20.48
C GLU A 199 18.65 -0.79 -20.19
N VAL A 200 19.60 -0.55 -19.30
CA VAL A 200 20.05 0.81 -18.92
C VAL A 200 21.22 1.25 -19.77
N VAL A 201 22.19 0.36 -19.99
CA VAL A 201 23.42 0.67 -20.76
C VAL A 201 23.10 1.00 -22.23
N GLU A 202 22.13 0.29 -22.84
CA GLU A 202 21.69 0.58 -24.22
C GLU A 202 20.92 1.91 -24.36
N ARG A 203 20.41 2.48 -23.27
CA ARG A 203 19.66 3.75 -23.27
C ARG A 203 20.50 4.97 -22.91
N MET A 204 21.75 4.76 -22.48
CA MET A 204 22.74 5.83 -22.20
C MET A 204 23.58 6.15 -23.42
#